data_3ba0fb2acacf5d263b5bc53c5af4acf8
#
_entry.id   3ba0fb2acacf5d263b5bc53c5af4acf8
#
_cell.length_a   1.000
_cell.length_b   1.000
_cell.length_c   1.000
_cell.angle_alpha   90.00
_cell.angle_beta   90.00
_cell.angle_gamma   90.00
#
_symmetry.space_group_name_H-M   'P 1'
#
loop_
_entity.id
_entity.type
_entity.pdbx_description
1 polymer ?
#
loop_
_entity_poly.entity_id
_entity_poly.type
_entity_poly.pdbx_seq_one_letter_code
_entity_poly.pdbx_strand_id
1 'polypeptide(L)'
;EEQFGDERVVPFSFSTDPESVQIDQESCWLTYTNEETHKIIRENLSRSPLYSGMIEGTGPRYCPSIEDKVVKFADKNRHQVFLEPEGRYTNEMYVGGMSSSLPEDVQIAMYHTVPGLEHAKIVRNAYAIEYDCINPRQLLPSLEFKAIKNLFSGGQFNGSSGYEEAAAQGLIAGINAALCVQGKEKLVLDRSELSLIHI
;
A
#
# COMPACT_ATOMS: atom_id res chain seq x y z
N GLU A 1 -21.93 -5.92 5.48
CA GLU A 1 -22.70 -4.76 4.96
C GLU A 1 -22.25 -4.49 3.53
N GLU A 2 -23.19 -4.51 2.59
CA GLU A 2 -22.91 -4.23 1.18
C GLU A 2 -22.64 -2.73 0.97
N GLN A 3 -21.60 -2.44 0.21
CA GLN A 3 -21.21 -1.10 -0.21
C GLN A 3 -21.41 -1.01 -1.73
N PHE A 4 -22.42 -0.25 -2.11
CA PHE A 4 -22.73 -0.03 -3.51
C PHE A 4 -21.74 0.96 -4.13
N GLY A 5 -21.63 0.95 -5.45
CA GLY A 5 -20.87 1.95 -6.20
C GLY A 5 -21.47 3.35 -6.11
N ASP A 6 -20.70 4.33 -6.54
CA ASP A 6 -21.14 5.73 -6.53
C ASP A 6 -22.29 5.96 -7.51
N GLU A 7 -23.29 6.77 -7.12
CA GLU A 7 -24.39 7.17 -8.01
C GLU A 7 -23.88 7.93 -9.25
N ARG A 8 -22.76 8.65 -9.08
CA ARG A 8 -22.12 9.40 -10.16
C ARG A 8 -20.61 9.13 -10.15
N VAL A 9 -20.13 8.50 -11.21
CA VAL A 9 -18.70 8.26 -11.40
C VAL A 9 -18.02 9.55 -11.86
N VAL A 10 -16.97 9.94 -11.16
CA VAL A 10 -16.10 11.06 -11.54
C VAL A 10 -14.87 10.49 -12.25
N PRO A 11 -14.66 10.79 -13.53
CA PRO A 11 -13.50 10.30 -14.27
C PRO A 11 -12.21 10.91 -13.75
N PHE A 12 -11.11 10.15 -13.81
CA PHE A 12 -9.77 10.66 -13.45
C PHE A 12 -9.26 11.71 -14.44
N SER A 13 -9.63 11.59 -15.71
CA SER A 13 -9.18 12.52 -16.76
C SER A 13 -10.06 13.76 -16.80
N PHE A 14 -9.45 14.93 -16.73
CA PHE A 14 -10.14 16.21 -16.91
C PHE A 14 -10.74 16.42 -18.31
N SER A 15 -10.27 15.66 -19.30
CA SER A 15 -10.78 15.70 -20.69
C SER A 15 -11.89 14.69 -20.98
N THR A 16 -12.21 13.81 -20.03
CA THR A 16 -13.31 12.85 -20.17
C THR A 16 -14.61 13.48 -19.71
N ASP A 17 -15.63 13.45 -20.58
CA ASP A 17 -16.98 13.88 -20.21
C ASP A 17 -17.55 12.90 -19.15
N PRO A 18 -17.90 13.37 -17.95
CA PRO A 18 -18.50 12.52 -16.91
C PRO A 18 -19.75 11.76 -17.38
N GLU A 19 -20.55 12.35 -18.25
CA GLU A 19 -21.77 11.73 -18.76
C GLU A 19 -21.48 10.59 -19.75
N SER A 20 -20.25 10.50 -20.28
CA SER A 20 -19.82 9.41 -21.14
C SER A 20 -19.39 8.16 -20.38
N VAL A 21 -19.19 8.26 -19.07
CA VAL A 21 -18.75 7.13 -18.23
C VAL A 21 -19.96 6.29 -17.83
N GLN A 22 -20.16 5.19 -18.54
CA GLN A 22 -21.20 4.21 -18.25
C GLN A 22 -20.53 2.89 -17.89
N ILE A 23 -20.37 2.64 -16.59
CA ILE A 23 -19.78 1.43 -16.05
C ILE A 23 -20.76 0.77 -15.10
N ASP A 24 -21.05 -0.52 -15.32
CA ASP A 24 -21.71 -1.35 -14.33
C ASP A 24 -20.76 -1.52 -13.17
N GLN A 25 -21.07 -0.93 -12.04
CA GLN A 25 -20.23 -0.99 -10.85
C GLN A 25 -20.46 -2.32 -10.09
N GLU A 26 -19.39 -2.83 -9.51
CA GLU A 26 -19.46 -3.99 -8.62
C GLU A 26 -19.50 -3.52 -7.17
N SER A 27 -20.33 -4.17 -6.35
CA SER A 27 -20.36 -3.91 -4.91
C SER A 27 -19.14 -4.53 -4.22
N CYS A 28 -18.71 -3.90 -3.15
CA CYS A 28 -17.84 -4.52 -2.16
C CYS A 28 -18.59 -4.69 -0.83
N TRP A 29 -17.98 -5.37 0.15
CA TRP A 29 -18.63 -5.62 1.43
C TRP A 29 -17.72 -5.19 2.57
N LEU A 30 -18.34 -4.55 3.55
CA LEU A 30 -17.70 -4.18 4.81
C LEU A 30 -18.08 -5.19 5.90
N THR A 31 -17.07 -5.75 6.53
CA THR A 31 -17.18 -6.56 7.74
C THR A 31 -16.14 -6.12 8.77
N TYR A 32 -15.98 -6.86 9.86
CA TYR A 32 -15.11 -6.45 10.95
C TYR A 32 -14.44 -7.66 11.59
N THR A 33 -13.21 -7.45 12.08
CA THR A 33 -12.62 -8.35 13.07
C THR A 33 -13.43 -8.30 14.37
N ASN A 34 -13.19 -9.24 15.27
CA ASN A 34 -13.82 -9.31 16.59
C ASN A 34 -12.82 -9.73 17.68
N GLU A 35 -13.28 -9.87 18.90
CA GLU A 35 -12.42 -10.21 20.04
C GLU A 35 -11.72 -11.57 19.88
N GLU A 36 -12.37 -12.55 19.26
CA GLU A 36 -11.77 -13.87 19.00
C GLU A 36 -10.66 -13.76 17.94
N THR A 37 -10.88 -12.98 16.87
CA THR A 37 -9.84 -12.65 15.90
C THR A 37 -8.61 -12.04 16.60
N HIS A 38 -8.86 -11.04 17.46
CA HIS A 38 -7.80 -10.34 18.18
C HIS A 38 -7.06 -11.24 19.17
N LYS A 39 -7.77 -12.16 19.82
CA LYS A 39 -7.19 -13.14 20.73
C LYS A 39 -6.23 -14.08 19.99
N ILE A 40 -6.68 -14.67 18.86
CA ILE A 40 -5.83 -15.52 18.01
C ILE A 40 -4.55 -14.78 17.61
N ILE A 41 -4.67 -13.52 17.17
CA ILE A 41 -3.52 -12.70 16.78
C ILE A 41 -2.57 -12.49 17.96
N ARG A 42 -3.07 -12.07 19.13
CA ARG A 42 -2.24 -11.80 20.32
C ARG A 42 -1.47 -13.03 20.80
N GLU A 43 -2.13 -14.20 20.80
CA GLU A 43 -1.53 -15.46 21.20
C GLU A 43 -0.41 -15.94 20.25
N ASN A 44 -0.38 -15.42 19.02
CA ASN A 44 0.58 -15.82 17.99
C ASN A 44 1.56 -14.71 17.57
N LEU A 45 1.62 -13.58 18.28
CA LEU A 45 2.53 -12.46 17.92
C LEU A 45 3.99 -12.90 17.82
N SER A 46 4.44 -13.79 18.71
CA SER A 46 5.82 -14.31 18.68
C SER A 46 6.17 -15.10 17.41
N ARG A 47 5.16 -15.51 16.63
CA ARG A 47 5.31 -16.23 15.37
C ARG A 47 5.31 -15.29 14.16
N SER A 48 5.04 -14.00 14.37
CA SER A 48 5.07 -12.99 13.32
C SER A 48 6.50 -12.52 13.07
N PRO A 49 7.00 -12.53 11.82
CA PRO A 49 8.29 -11.95 11.46
C PRO A 49 8.46 -10.49 11.88
N LEU A 50 7.36 -9.71 11.91
CA LEU A 50 7.37 -8.32 12.38
C LEU A 50 7.65 -8.18 13.87
N TYR A 51 7.25 -9.16 14.69
CA TYR A 51 7.37 -9.14 16.16
C TYR A 51 8.46 -10.06 16.71
N SER A 52 8.97 -10.97 15.87
CA SER A 52 10.08 -11.87 16.26
C SER A 52 11.47 -11.27 16.05
N GLY A 53 11.58 -10.05 15.50
CA GLY A 53 12.84 -9.40 15.15
C GLY A 53 13.47 -9.91 13.85
N MET A 54 12.72 -10.66 13.05
CA MET A 54 13.20 -11.15 11.75
C MET A 54 13.19 -10.02 10.69
N ILE A 55 12.26 -9.06 10.82
CA ILE A 55 12.20 -7.86 10.00
C ILE A 55 12.71 -6.69 10.84
N GLU A 56 13.87 -6.15 10.49
CA GLU A 56 14.55 -5.07 11.21
C GLU A 56 14.48 -3.72 10.47
N GLY A 57 14.14 -3.74 9.18
CA GLY A 57 14.14 -2.56 8.31
C GLY A 57 13.03 -1.57 8.67
N THR A 58 13.40 -0.29 8.82
CA THR A 58 12.44 0.82 8.86
C THR A 58 12.18 1.25 7.43
N GLY A 59 11.23 0.58 6.78
CA GLY A 59 10.84 0.92 5.41
C GLY A 59 10.10 2.26 5.31
N PRO A 60 10.04 2.89 4.13
CA PRO A 60 9.38 4.16 3.91
C PRO A 60 7.84 4.05 4.00
N ARG A 61 7.30 2.83 3.94
CA ARG A 61 5.85 2.60 3.99
C ARG A 61 5.41 2.25 5.41
N TYR A 62 4.42 2.99 5.88
CA TYR A 62 3.63 2.63 7.04
C TYR A 62 2.28 2.07 6.56
N CYS A 63 2.24 0.76 6.32
CA CYS A 63 0.99 0.05 6.11
C CYS A 63 0.82 -0.92 7.29
N PRO A 64 0.04 -0.54 8.32
CA PRO A 64 -0.08 -1.36 9.51
C PRO A 64 -0.71 -2.70 9.18
N SER A 65 -0.03 -3.78 9.56
CA SER A 65 -0.60 -5.12 9.54
C SER A 65 -1.78 -5.23 10.51
N ILE A 66 -2.55 -6.30 10.42
CA ILE A 66 -3.63 -6.51 11.41
C ILE A 66 -3.04 -6.72 12.82
N GLU A 67 -1.84 -7.32 12.94
CA GLU A 67 -1.13 -7.45 14.20
C GLU A 67 -0.80 -6.07 14.80
N ASP A 68 -0.31 -5.15 13.97
CA ASP A 68 -0.04 -3.76 14.38
C ASP A 68 -1.29 -3.06 14.87
N LYS A 69 -2.41 -3.22 14.16
CA LYS A 69 -3.70 -2.62 14.56
C LYS A 69 -4.15 -3.16 15.91
N VAL A 70 -4.08 -4.48 16.10
CA VAL A 70 -4.52 -5.14 17.35
C VAL A 70 -3.63 -4.77 18.54
N VAL A 71 -2.33 -4.51 18.32
CA VAL A 71 -1.40 -4.12 19.36
C VAL A 71 -1.47 -2.62 19.66
N LYS A 72 -1.39 -1.78 18.61
CA LYS A 72 -1.33 -0.32 18.77
C LYS A 72 -2.67 0.30 19.16
N PHE A 73 -3.78 -0.31 18.75
CA PHE A 73 -5.14 0.12 19.05
C PHE A 73 -5.87 -0.92 19.89
N ALA A 74 -5.24 -1.33 20.98
CA ALA A 74 -5.73 -2.39 21.86
C ALA A 74 -7.07 -2.07 22.56
N ASP A 75 -7.45 -0.79 22.59
CA ASP A 75 -8.73 -0.27 23.07
C ASP A 75 -9.88 -0.53 22.08
N LYS A 76 -9.58 -0.86 20.83
CA LYS A 76 -10.59 -1.18 19.81
C LYS A 76 -10.95 -2.65 19.86
N ASN A 77 -12.23 -2.94 19.90
CA ASN A 77 -12.76 -4.31 19.89
C ASN A 77 -12.97 -4.88 18.49
N ARG A 78 -12.81 -4.04 17.44
CA ARG A 78 -12.92 -4.44 16.03
C ARG A 78 -12.15 -3.50 15.12
N HIS A 79 -11.72 -4.02 13.96
CA HIS A 79 -11.14 -3.29 12.85
C HIS A 79 -11.93 -3.60 11.58
N GLN A 80 -12.01 -2.62 10.68
CA GLN A 80 -12.68 -2.76 9.40
C GLN A 80 -11.96 -3.77 8.50
N VAL A 81 -12.75 -4.56 7.80
CA VAL A 81 -12.32 -5.53 6.80
C VAL A 81 -13.18 -5.32 5.55
N PHE A 82 -12.55 -5.06 4.43
CA PHE A 82 -13.21 -4.90 3.14
C PHE A 82 -13.06 -6.17 2.32
N LEU A 83 -14.16 -6.61 1.71
CA LEU A 83 -14.19 -7.73 0.79
C LEU A 83 -14.49 -7.17 -0.59
N GLU A 84 -13.50 -7.21 -1.47
CA GLU A 84 -13.54 -6.59 -2.80
C GLU A 84 -13.39 -7.66 -3.87
N PRO A 85 -14.31 -7.74 -4.86
CA PRO A 85 -14.17 -8.71 -5.94
C PRO A 85 -12.87 -8.49 -6.71
N GLU A 86 -12.09 -9.57 -6.91
CA GLU A 86 -10.88 -9.52 -7.76
C GLU A 86 -11.23 -9.39 -9.24
N GLY A 87 -12.47 -9.60 -9.59
CA GLY A 87 -12.97 -9.43 -10.93
C GLY A 87 -14.39 -9.95 -11.12
N ARG A 88 -15.03 -9.49 -12.18
CA ARG A 88 -16.45 -9.75 -12.48
C ARG A 88 -16.78 -11.25 -12.71
N TYR A 89 -15.82 -12.03 -13.14
CA TYR A 89 -16.02 -13.42 -13.55
C TYR A 89 -15.29 -14.43 -12.65
N THR A 90 -14.94 -14.02 -11.43
CA THR A 90 -14.30 -14.87 -10.44
C THR A 90 -15.04 -14.80 -9.12
N ASN A 91 -14.91 -15.86 -8.31
CA ASN A 91 -15.38 -15.85 -6.92
C ASN A 91 -14.27 -15.47 -5.93
N GLU A 92 -13.13 -15.04 -6.45
CA GLU A 92 -12.02 -14.59 -5.62
C GLU A 92 -12.30 -13.18 -5.09
N MET A 93 -12.04 -13.01 -3.80
CA MET A 93 -12.22 -11.73 -3.10
C MET A 93 -10.88 -11.29 -2.53
N TYR A 94 -10.54 -10.03 -2.75
CA TYR A 94 -9.47 -9.39 -2.00
C TYR A 94 -9.97 -9.02 -0.61
N VAL A 95 -9.19 -9.33 0.42
CA VAL A 95 -9.54 -9.03 1.81
C VAL A 95 -8.69 -7.87 2.30
N GLY A 96 -9.23 -6.66 2.14
CA GLY A 96 -8.61 -5.42 2.60
C GLY A 96 -8.65 -5.27 4.11
N GLY A 97 -7.56 -4.75 4.69
CA GLY A 97 -7.49 -4.47 6.12
C GLY A 97 -6.93 -5.59 6.99
N MET A 98 -6.66 -6.76 6.41
CA MET A 98 -6.16 -7.97 7.10
C MET A 98 -4.74 -8.37 6.67
N SER A 99 -3.94 -7.43 6.16
CA SER A 99 -2.51 -7.69 5.87
C SER A 99 -1.81 -8.24 7.11
N SER A 100 -1.06 -9.32 6.95
CA SER A 100 -0.46 -10.07 8.06
C SER A 100 0.83 -10.73 7.66
N SER A 101 1.74 -10.88 8.62
CA SER A 101 2.94 -11.70 8.52
C SER A 101 2.85 -13.01 9.28
N LEU A 102 1.71 -13.29 9.91
CA LEU A 102 1.47 -14.51 10.66
C LEU A 102 1.51 -15.76 9.77
N PRO A 103 1.87 -16.92 10.31
CA PRO A 103 1.88 -18.18 9.56
C PRO A 103 0.49 -18.56 9.05
N GLU A 104 0.44 -19.40 8.02
CA GLU A 104 -0.78 -19.83 7.31
C GLU A 104 -1.85 -20.39 8.25
N ASP A 105 -1.48 -21.27 9.18
CA ASP A 105 -2.40 -21.86 10.15
C ASP A 105 -3.10 -20.81 11.01
N VAL A 106 -2.37 -19.77 11.39
CA VAL A 106 -2.92 -18.64 12.17
C VAL A 106 -3.81 -17.77 11.29
N GLN A 107 -3.37 -17.53 10.03
CA GLN A 107 -4.18 -16.77 9.08
C GLN A 107 -5.54 -17.45 8.85
N ILE A 108 -5.56 -18.75 8.59
CA ILE A 108 -6.80 -19.51 8.43
C ILE A 108 -7.69 -19.38 9.67
N ALA A 109 -7.10 -19.56 10.85
CA ALA A 109 -7.86 -19.47 12.11
C ALA A 109 -8.45 -18.08 12.32
N MET A 110 -7.69 -17.00 12.13
CA MET A 110 -8.19 -15.64 12.32
C MET A 110 -9.21 -15.23 11.26
N TYR A 111 -9.05 -15.62 10.00
CA TYR A 111 -10.01 -15.30 8.95
C TYR A 111 -11.37 -15.97 9.22
N HIS A 112 -11.39 -17.21 9.70
CA HIS A 112 -12.62 -17.93 9.98
C HIS A 112 -13.41 -17.37 11.18
N THR A 113 -12.83 -16.45 11.96
CA THR A 113 -13.58 -15.72 13.01
C THR A 113 -14.27 -14.47 12.50
N VAL A 114 -13.94 -14.01 11.29
CA VAL A 114 -14.51 -12.79 10.70
C VAL A 114 -15.88 -13.11 10.11
N PRO A 115 -16.95 -12.36 10.47
CA PRO A 115 -18.29 -12.60 9.93
C PRO A 115 -18.32 -12.56 8.40
N GLY A 116 -18.84 -13.63 7.80
CA GLY A 116 -18.90 -13.84 6.35
C GLY A 116 -17.69 -14.58 5.76
N LEU A 117 -16.66 -14.86 6.56
CA LEU A 117 -15.48 -15.61 6.15
C LEU A 117 -15.33 -16.97 6.85
N GLU A 118 -16.34 -17.42 7.58
CA GLU A 118 -16.32 -18.64 8.41
C GLU A 118 -15.94 -19.91 7.62
N HIS A 119 -16.23 -19.90 6.33
CA HIS A 119 -15.97 -21.03 5.42
C HIS A 119 -15.12 -20.64 4.21
N ALA A 120 -14.47 -19.47 4.26
CA ALA A 120 -13.64 -18.99 3.18
C ALA A 120 -12.43 -19.92 2.95
N LYS A 121 -12.08 -20.13 1.68
CA LYS A 121 -10.84 -20.80 1.28
C LYS A 121 -9.80 -19.76 0.90
N ILE A 122 -8.67 -19.77 1.56
CA ILE A 122 -7.57 -18.87 1.25
C ILE A 122 -6.85 -19.40 0.00
N VAL A 123 -6.87 -18.64 -1.09
CA VAL A 123 -6.14 -18.96 -2.33
C VAL A 123 -4.73 -18.40 -2.34
N ARG A 124 -4.50 -17.31 -1.59
CA ARG A 124 -3.18 -16.70 -1.40
C ARG A 124 -3.10 -16.13 0.00
N ASN A 125 -2.09 -16.53 0.75
CA ASN A 125 -1.84 -16.01 2.09
C ASN A 125 -1.41 -14.55 2.04
N ALA A 126 -1.74 -13.79 3.09
CA ALA A 126 -1.11 -12.51 3.35
C ALA A 126 0.39 -12.71 3.63
N TYR A 127 1.19 -11.69 3.37
CA TYR A 127 2.64 -11.75 3.50
C TYR A 127 3.20 -10.41 4.01
N ALA A 128 4.34 -10.47 4.66
CA ALA A 128 5.10 -9.27 4.99
C ALA A 128 6.11 -8.96 3.88
N ILE A 129 6.36 -7.66 3.69
CA ILE A 129 7.42 -7.17 2.81
C ILE A 129 8.33 -6.29 3.65
N GLU A 130 9.63 -6.53 3.53
CA GLU A 130 10.66 -5.61 4.01
C GLU A 130 11.12 -4.75 2.83
N TYR A 131 11.23 -3.46 3.09
CA TYR A 131 11.58 -2.48 2.06
C TYR A 131 12.90 -1.82 2.38
N ASP A 132 13.82 -1.85 1.42
CA ASP A 132 15.05 -1.08 1.49
C ASP A 132 14.84 0.33 0.93
N CYS A 133 15.50 1.31 1.56
CA CYS A 133 15.58 2.66 1.05
C CYS A 133 16.92 3.29 1.42
N ILE A 134 17.34 4.26 0.63
CA ILE A 134 18.51 5.08 0.92
C ILE A 134 18.13 6.23 1.86
N ASN A 135 19.14 6.85 2.47
CA ASN A 135 18.94 8.16 3.09
C ASN A 135 18.75 9.21 1.96
N PRO A 136 17.56 9.83 1.82
CA PRO A 136 17.26 10.75 0.72
C PRO A 136 18.14 12.00 0.73
N ARG A 137 18.79 12.33 1.86
CA ARG A 137 19.80 13.42 1.92
C ARG A 137 21.03 13.15 1.07
N GLN A 138 21.22 11.94 0.57
CA GLN A 138 22.28 11.61 -0.39
C GLN A 138 21.97 12.07 -1.81
N LEU A 139 20.75 12.52 -2.09
CA LEU A 139 20.35 13.04 -3.39
C LEU A 139 20.43 14.58 -3.43
N LEU A 140 20.68 15.08 -4.63
CA LEU A 140 20.47 16.49 -4.99
C LEU A 140 18.98 16.71 -5.27
N PRO A 141 18.48 17.96 -5.27
CA PRO A 141 17.09 18.26 -5.68
C PRO A 141 16.72 17.77 -7.09
N SER A 142 17.71 17.54 -7.94
CA SER A 142 17.54 16.94 -9.28
C SER A 142 17.38 15.41 -9.26
N LEU A 143 17.35 14.78 -8.09
CA LEU A 143 17.35 13.34 -7.84
C LEU A 143 18.64 12.61 -8.28
N GLU A 144 19.72 13.34 -8.52
CA GLU A 144 21.06 12.78 -8.76
C GLU A 144 21.76 12.50 -7.43
N PHE A 145 22.51 11.39 -7.36
CA PHE A 145 23.33 11.09 -6.20
C PHE A 145 24.46 12.09 -6.04
N LYS A 146 24.67 12.58 -4.82
CA LYS A 146 25.80 13.49 -4.50
C LYS A 146 27.16 12.83 -4.66
N ALA A 147 27.24 11.54 -4.33
CA ALA A 147 28.49 10.78 -4.36
C ALA A 147 28.80 10.17 -5.73
N ILE A 148 27.81 9.97 -6.59
CA ILE A 148 27.97 9.29 -7.87
C ILE A 148 27.37 10.15 -8.97
N LYS A 149 28.24 10.77 -9.77
CA LYS A 149 27.80 11.60 -10.89
C LYS A 149 27.03 10.79 -11.93
N ASN A 150 26.00 11.42 -12.50
CA ASN A 150 25.14 10.85 -13.55
C ASN A 150 24.31 9.65 -13.13
N LEU A 151 24.25 9.33 -11.83
CA LEU A 151 23.32 8.35 -11.28
C LEU A 151 22.12 9.08 -10.68
N PHE A 152 20.94 8.76 -11.20
CA PHE A 152 19.66 9.32 -10.76
C PHE A 152 18.81 8.22 -10.13
N SER A 153 17.98 8.59 -9.16
CA SER A 153 17.13 7.64 -8.43
C SER A 153 15.72 8.17 -8.29
N GLY A 154 14.74 7.27 -8.28
CA GLY A 154 13.34 7.61 -8.08
C GLY A 154 12.57 6.47 -7.43
N GLY A 155 11.44 6.80 -6.81
CA GLY A 155 10.52 5.85 -6.24
C GLY A 155 10.80 5.47 -4.80
N GLN A 156 10.32 4.31 -4.41
CA GLN A 156 10.38 3.82 -3.03
C GLN A 156 11.80 3.79 -2.48
N PHE A 157 12.78 3.46 -3.31
CA PHE A 157 14.19 3.45 -2.94
C PHE A 157 14.68 4.80 -2.38
N ASN A 158 14.08 5.91 -2.79
CA ASN A 158 14.33 7.25 -2.26
C ASN A 158 13.60 7.55 -0.94
N GLY A 159 12.82 6.60 -0.42
CA GLY A 159 12.06 6.77 0.81
C GLY A 159 10.63 7.27 0.61
N SER A 160 10.11 7.32 -0.63
CA SER A 160 8.71 7.63 -0.90
C SER A 160 7.80 6.44 -0.63
N SER A 161 6.55 6.69 -0.20
CA SER A 161 5.64 5.63 0.21
C SER A 161 4.52 5.30 -0.79
N GLY A 162 4.18 6.22 -1.69
CA GLY A 162 3.07 6.06 -2.65
C GLY A 162 3.53 5.70 -4.06
N TYR A 163 2.61 5.16 -4.85
CA TYR A 163 2.88 4.82 -6.26
C TYR A 163 3.00 6.07 -7.12
N GLU A 164 2.18 7.08 -6.85
CA GLU A 164 2.14 8.35 -7.57
C GLU A 164 3.45 9.11 -7.39
N GLU A 165 3.96 9.20 -6.17
CA GLU A 165 5.24 9.82 -5.87
C GLU A 165 6.39 9.06 -6.53
N ALA A 166 6.33 7.74 -6.53
CA ALA A 166 7.34 6.91 -7.20
C ALA A 166 7.37 7.17 -8.70
N ALA A 167 6.20 7.27 -9.33
CA ALA A 167 6.07 7.58 -10.75
C ALA A 167 6.59 9.00 -11.07
N ALA A 168 6.20 10.00 -10.27
CA ALA A 168 6.66 11.37 -10.42
C ALA A 168 8.18 11.50 -10.28
N GLN A 169 8.76 10.88 -9.26
CA GLN A 169 10.20 10.87 -9.05
C GLN A 169 10.93 10.16 -10.21
N GLY A 170 10.40 9.02 -10.68
CA GLY A 170 10.98 8.31 -11.82
C GLY A 170 10.99 9.15 -13.09
N LEU A 171 9.90 9.89 -13.35
CA LEU A 171 9.79 10.81 -14.48
C LEU A 171 10.85 11.92 -14.39
N ILE A 172 10.96 12.60 -13.25
CA ILE A 172 11.93 13.70 -13.05
C ILE A 172 13.37 13.18 -13.11
N ALA A 173 13.65 12.03 -12.51
CA ALA A 173 14.95 11.39 -12.59
C ALA A 173 15.34 11.07 -14.06
N GLY A 174 14.41 10.53 -14.83
CA GLY A 174 14.59 10.24 -16.25
C GLY A 174 14.83 11.50 -17.11
N ILE A 175 14.03 12.55 -16.88
CA ILE A 175 14.23 13.86 -17.55
C ILE A 175 15.63 14.40 -17.25
N ASN A 176 16.04 14.39 -15.99
CA ASN A 176 17.33 14.92 -15.58
C ASN A 176 18.50 14.08 -16.10
N ALA A 177 18.35 12.77 -16.20
CA ALA A 177 19.34 11.92 -16.86
C ALA A 177 19.50 12.29 -18.35
N ALA A 178 18.39 12.51 -19.06
CA ALA A 178 18.40 12.92 -20.45
C ALA A 178 19.03 14.33 -20.66
N LEU A 179 18.65 15.29 -19.80
CA LEU A 179 19.24 16.64 -19.81
C LEU A 179 20.77 16.60 -19.55
N CYS A 180 21.17 15.75 -18.61
CA CYS A 180 22.59 15.55 -18.31
C CYS A 180 23.38 15.04 -19.52
N VAL A 181 22.87 14.05 -20.25
CA VAL A 181 23.49 13.54 -21.49
C VAL A 181 23.56 14.61 -22.56
N GLN A 182 22.59 15.52 -22.63
CA GLN A 182 22.53 16.64 -23.57
C GLN A 182 23.39 17.83 -23.14
N GLY A 183 24.05 17.80 -22.00
CA GLY A 183 24.79 18.92 -21.44
C GLY A 183 23.94 20.13 -21.07
N LYS A 184 22.64 19.91 -20.80
CA LYS A 184 21.67 20.94 -20.40
C LYS A 184 21.55 21.04 -18.88
N GLU A 185 21.01 22.17 -18.44
CA GLU A 185 20.68 22.40 -17.04
C GLU A 185 19.62 21.41 -16.57
N LYS A 186 19.77 20.92 -15.34
CA LYS A 186 18.83 19.97 -14.72
C LYS A 186 17.57 20.67 -14.27
N LEU A 187 16.46 19.99 -14.46
CA LEU A 187 15.16 20.40 -13.94
C LEU A 187 15.12 20.17 -12.42
N VAL A 188 14.82 21.21 -11.68
CA VAL A 188 14.52 21.17 -10.25
C VAL A 188 13.15 21.79 -10.06
N LEU A 189 12.20 21.03 -9.53
CA LEU A 189 10.87 21.52 -9.21
C LEU A 189 10.80 21.88 -7.73
N ASP A 190 10.07 22.93 -7.42
CA ASP A 190 9.76 23.27 -6.05
C ASP A 190 8.34 22.78 -5.66
N ARG A 191 8.01 22.95 -4.39
CA ARG A 191 6.74 22.46 -3.83
C ARG A 191 5.50 23.12 -4.46
N SER A 192 5.62 24.29 -5.04
CA SER A 192 4.52 25.00 -5.72
C SER A 192 4.25 24.45 -7.12
N GLU A 193 5.26 23.81 -7.71
CA GLU A 193 5.20 23.25 -9.07
C GLU A 193 4.72 21.80 -9.08
N LEU A 194 5.12 21.00 -8.08
CA LEU A 194 4.68 19.62 -7.94
C LEU A 194 4.65 19.17 -6.49
N SER A 195 3.47 19.11 -5.89
CA SER A 195 3.31 18.77 -4.47
C SER A 195 3.72 17.33 -4.13
N LEU A 196 3.56 16.36 -5.06
CA LEU A 196 3.90 14.95 -4.88
C LEU A 196 5.40 14.67 -4.73
N ILE A 197 6.25 15.61 -5.09
CA ILE A 197 7.71 15.46 -4.98
C ILE A 197 8.23 15.69 -3.55
N HIS A 198 7.43 16.34 -2.72
CA HIS A 198 7.85 16.82 -1.40
C HIS A 198 7.12 16.15 -0.23
N ILE A 199 6.53 14.99 -0.46
CA ILE A 199 5.88 14.20 0.58
C ILE A 199 6.90 13.35 1.32
#